data_381a316ae72789c5d0c55c3453123fcc
#
_entry.id   381a316ae72789c5d0c55c3453123fcc
#
_cell.length_a   1.000
_cell.length_b   1.000
_cell.length_c   1.000
_cell.angle_alpha   90.00
_cell.angle_beta   90.00
_cell.angle_gamma   90.00
#
_symmetry.space_group_name_H-M   'P 1'
#
loop_
_entity.id
_entity.type
_entity.pdbx_description
1 polymer ?
#
loop_
_entity_poly.entity_id
_entity_poly.type
_entity_poly.pdbx_seq_one_letter_code
_entity_poly.pdbx_strand_id
1 'polypeptide(L)'
;LYQKGKALKGLGNNLEALSVFQEVVARDSLNPRAYIEAAECCKSLAKYSEALDYYQNALHINPDNKYARIQYISLLMNMKRYRESLKESNLLAERDSSAYVLHLRAESMGQVYDNTEIMHVIDAYLDIQKRYPNDYLSAAKLGNIYVAGHQYEDAISITEKYRSIDSTNVLVNRINAQAYCLNKDYPKAIERYEQLLQEKDSSFQTCFYAGISYYALEDFYPAHDLLERALKDDNTNINVLYYLGRACSKTSWKEDGVTYLETAVSLAMPSDSVMSRLYVGLADCYKMAFQYTDQANTLLTQYEKYDRQKHKLLYDAAFIYYYYLKDVSKAERYLTAYLKTRPKNSKDKVQEVDADGVPIIGEDNRYNAAENWLKDIREKRKKEDFFKGKVDTASVTPIK
;
A
#
# COMPACT_ATOMS: atom_id res chain seq x y z
N LEU A 1 -1.02 56.60 4.15
CA LEU A 1 -1.82 55.50 3.61
C LEU A 1 -1.14 54.14 3.84
N TYR A 2 0.12 53.91 3.41
CA TYR A 2 0.79 52.61 3.54
C TYR A 2 0.80 52.09 5.00
N GLN A 3 1.13 52.97 6.00
CA GLN A 3 1.11 52.56 7.41
C GLN A 3 -0.30 52.26 7.92
N LYS A 4 -1.34 52.98 7.43
CA LYS A 4 -2.73 52.68 7.73
C LYS A 4 -3.13 51.29 7.21
N GLY A 5 -2.73 50.94 5.97
CA GLY A 5 -2.98 49.62 5.41
C GLY A 5 -2.31 48.48 6.22
N LYS A 6 -1.06 48.70 6.67
CA LYS A 6 -0.36 47.73 7.55
C LYS A 6 -1.04 47.55 8.90
N ALA A 7 -1.51 48.65 9.52
CA ALA A 7 -2.23 48.57 10.78
C ALA A 7 -3.55 47.79 10.64
N LEU A 8 -4.33 48.06 9.59
CA LEU A 8 -5.57 47.34 9.29
C LEU A 8 -5.33 45.83 9.05
N LYS A 9 -4.28 45.50 8.28
CA LYS A 9 -3.87 44.11 8.07
C LYS A 9 -3.48 43.46 9.39
N GLY A 10 -2.72 44.13 10.25
CA GLY A 10 -2.34 43.63 11.58
C GLY A 10 -3.53 43.39 12.51
N LEU A 11 -4.63 44.11 12.33
CA LEU A 11 -5.90 43.90 13.03
C LEU A 11 -6.80 42.83 12.38
N GLY A 12 -6.36 42.21 11.30
CA GLY A 12 -7.13 41.20 10.56
C GLY A 12 -8.15 41.78 9.56
N ASN A 13 -8.26 43.09 9.44
CA ASN A 13 -9.19 43.79 8.54
C ASN A 13 -8.65 43.79 7.10
N ASN A 14 -8.47 42.59 6.53
CA ASN A 14 -7.80 42.41 5.24
C ASN A 14 -8.55 43.09 4.07
N LEU A 15 -9.87 43.20 4.12
CA LEU A 15 -10.65 43.83 3.06
C LEU A 15 -10.40 45.34 3.01
N GLU A 16 -10.43 46.01 4.16
CA GLU A 16 -10.13 47.44 4.25
C GLU A 16 -8.66 47.72 3.97
N ALA A 17 -7.76 46.85 4.46
CA ALA A 17 -6.33 46.95 4.17
C ALA A 17 -6.06 46.89 2.67
N LEU A 18 -6.72 45.95 1.96
CA LEU A 18 -6.61 45.83 0.50
C LEU A 18 -7.03 47.10 -0.21
N SER A 19 -8.18 47.67 0.17
CA SER A 19 -8.65 48.93 -0.41
C SER A 19 -7.63 50.08 -0.21
N VAL A 20 -7.03 50.17 0.99
CA VAL A 20 -5.98 51.16 1.27
C VAL A 20 -4.72 50.92 0.45
N PHE A 21 -4.29 49.65 0.27
CA PHE A 21 -3.13 49.35 -0.56
C PHE A 21 -3.40 49.57 -2.04
N GLN A 22 -4.62 49.33 -2.53
CA GLN A 22 -5.06 49.68 -3.89
C GLN A 22 -4.97 51.22 -4.11
N GLU A 23 -5.36 52.01 -3.13
CA GLU A 23 -5.19 53.48 -3.19
C GLU A 23 -3.71 53.87 -3.21
N VAL A 24 -2.84 53.20 -2.42
CA VAL A 24 -1.38 53.44 -2.47
C VAL A 24 -0.84 53.15 -3.85
N VAL A 25 -1.18 52.00 -4.46
CA VAL A 25 -0.75 51.61 -5.79
C VAL A 25 -1.25 52.60 -6.86
N ALA A 26 -2.49 53.06 -6.74
CA ALA A 26 -3.05 54.08 -7.66
C ALA A 26 -2.30 55.41 -7.63
N ARG A 27 -1.77 55.79 -6.45
CA ARG A 27 -0.98 57.02 -6.28
C ARG A 27 0.51 56.85 -6.63
N ASP A 28 1.04 55.67 -6.39
CA ASP A 28 2.44 55.32 -6.62
C ASP A 28 2.50 53.90 -7.23
N SER A 29 2.38 53.85 -8.55
CA SER A 29 2.37 52.61 -9.32
C SER A 29 3.73 51.90 -9.38
N LEU A 30 4.81 52.52 -8.92
CA LEU A 30 6.15 51.95 -8.87
C LEU A 30 6.55 51.48 -7.47
N ASN A 31 5.59 51.32 -6.56
CA ASN A 31 5.82 50.87 -5.20
C ASN A 31 5.67 49.34 -5.05
N PRO A 32 6.73 48.52 -5.16
CA PRO A 32 6.62 47.06 -5.11
C PRO A 32 6.12 46.57 -3.74
N ARG A 33 6.39 47.33 -2.65
CA ARG A 33 5.93 46.95 -1.31
C ARG A 33 4.41 47.04 -1.17
N ALA A 34 3.78 48.02 -1.79
CA ALA A 34 2.31 48.14 -1.78
C ALA A 34 1.63 47.01 -2.53
N TYR A 35 2.19 46.58 -3.65
CA TYR A 35 1.72 45.42 -4.40
C TYR A 35 1.85 44.13 -3.58
N ILE A 36 2.98 43.92 -2.88
CA ILE A 36 3.18 42.72 -2.02
C ILE A 36 2.14 42.68 -0.90
N GLU A 37 1.91 43.79 -0.23
CA GLU A 37 0.92 43.87 0.86
C GLU A 37 -0.52 43.66 0.34
N ALA A 38 -0.85 44.20 -0.84
CA ALA A 38 -2.12 43.91 -1.51
C ALA A 38 -2.28 42.44 -1.84
N ALA A 39 -1.22 41.80 -2.36
CA ALA A 39 -1.21 40.36 -2.63
C ALA A 39 -1.44 39.52 -1.37
N GLU A 40 -0.80 39.86 -0.25
CA GLU A 40 -0.99 39.21 1.04
C GLU A 40 -2.43 39.36 1.56
N CYS A 41 -3.03 40.53 1.42
CA CYS A 41 -4.45 40.75 1.75
C CYS A 41 -5.35 39.86 0.86
N CYS A 42 -5.09 39.80 -0.44
CA CYS A 42 -5.83 38.95 -1.37
C CYS A 42 -5.70 37.48 -1.01
N LYS A 43 -4.50 36.98 -0.63
CA LYS A 43 -4.32 35.59 -0.13
C LYS A 43 -5.18 35.32 1.09
N SER A 44 -5.18 36.24 2.07
CA SER A 44 -5.98 36.08 3.29
C SER A 44 -7.49 36.06 3.01
N LEU A 45 -7.92 36.73 1.93
CA LEU A 45 -9.30 36.77 1.44
C LEU A 45 -9.65 35.64 0.46
N ALA A 46 -8.75 34.67 0.25
CA ALA A 46 -8.84 33.58 -0.74
C ALA A 46 -9.00 34.07 -2.20
N LYS A 47 -8.63 35.30 -2.50
CA LYS A 47 -8.64 35.91 -3.84
C LYS A 47 -7.31 35.61 -4.56
N TYR A 48 -7.06 34.34 -4.83
CA TYR A 48 -5.75 33.85 -5.26
C TYR A 48 -5.32 34.37 -6.65
N SER A 49 -6.24 34.54 -7.59
CA SER A 49 -5.91 35.11 -8.91
C SER A 49 -5.47 36.56 -8.79
N GLU A 50 -6.19 37.38 -8.05
CA GLU A 50 -5.81 38.79 -7.80
C GLU A 50 -4.44 38.86 -7.08
N ALA A 51 -4.19 37.96 -6.13
CA ALA A 51 -2.90 37.87 -5.43
C ALA A 51 -1.73 37.58 -6.40
N LEU A 52 -1.92 36.69 -7.37
CA LEU A 52 -0.91 36.44 -8.38
C LEU A 52 -0.59 37.66 -9.21
N ASP A 53 -1.62 38.40 -9.66
CA ASP A 53 -1.45 39.63 -10.45
C ASP A 53 -0.68 40.69 -9.66
N TYR A 54 -0.99 40.84 -8.37
CA TYR A 54 -0.25 41.78 -7.51
C TYR A 54 1.21 41.34 -7.30
N TYR A 55 1.51 40.05 -7.06
CA TYR A 55 2.90 39.58 -6.96
C TYR A 55 3.64 39.77 -8.28
N GLN A 56 3.01 39.49 -9.42
CA GLN A 56 3.60 39.65 -10.74
C GLN A 56 3.97 41.14 -10.98
N ASN A 57 3.08 42.06 -10.65
CA ASN A 57 3.36 43.51 -10.74
C ASN A 57 4.51 43.93 -9.82
N ALA A 58 4.54 43.43 -8.58
CA ALA A 58 5.66 43.67 -7.65
C ALA A 58 6.99 43.19 -8.23
N LEU A 59 7.01 42.01 -8.87
CA LEU A 59 8.20 41.42 -9.49
C LEU A 59 8.58 42.08 -10.82
N HIS A 60 7.61 42.68 -11.52
CA HIS A 60 7.90 43.51 -12.69
C HIS A 60 8.67 44.76 -12.31
N ILE A 61 8.29 45.42 -11.17
CA ILE A 61 8.97 46.62 -10.66
C ILE A 61 10.31 46.25 -10.01
N ASN A 62 10.36 45.19 -9.22
CA ASN A 62 11.57 44.75 -8.55
C ASN A 62 11.76 43.22 -8.77
N PRO A 63 12.41 42.82 -9.87
CA PRO A 63 12.67 41.42 -10.21
C PRO A 63 13.51 40.64 -9.19
N ASP A 64 14.28 41.37 -8.37
CA ASP A 64 15.20 40.77 -7.40
C ASP A 64 14.55 40.58 -6.01
N ASN A 65 13.25 40.87 -5.89
CA ASN A 65 12.58 40.68 -4.62
C ASN A 65 12.34 39.20 -4.33
N LYS A 66 13.28 38.59 -3.61
CA LYS A 66 13.26 37.18 -3.23
C LYS A 66 11.96 36.80 -2.51
N TYR A 67 11.50 37.62 -1.54
CA TYR A 67 10.28 37.31 -0.80
C TYR A 67 9.04 37.24 -1.71
N ALA A 68 8.83 38.26 -2.54
CA ALA A 68 7.71 38.27 -3.47
C ALA A 68 7.74 37.05 -4.43
N ARG A 69 8.93 36.69 -4.94
CA ARG A 69 9.08 35.54 -5.85
C ARG A 69 8.77 34.24 -5.16
N ILE A 70 9.24 34.03 -3.92
CA ILE A 70 8.90 32.82 -3.13
C ILE A 70 7.39 32.72 -2.91
N GLN A 71 6.73 33.82 -2.52
CA GLN A 71 5.28 33.83 -2.30
C GLN A 71 4.51 33.58 -3.59
N TYR A 72 4.98 34.15 -4.72
CA TYR A 72 4.43 33.92 -6.04
C TYR A 72 4.52 32.45 -6.47
N ILE A 73 5.70 31.82 -6.33
CA ILE A 73 5.93 30.40 -6.62
C ILE A 73 5.01 29.54 -5.76
N SER A 74 4.97 29.78 -4.45
CA SER A 74 4.13 29.01 -3.52
C SER A 74 2.64 29.09 -3.89
N LEU A 75 2.18 30.26 -4.32
CA LEU A 75 0.81 30.45 -4.75
C LEU A 75 0.51 29.75 -6.07
N LEU A 76 1.45 29.78 -7.03
CA LEU A 76 1.36 29.03 -8.28
C LEU A 76 1.27 27.52 -8.03
N MET A 77 2.07 26.99 -7.09
CA MET A 77 2.01 25.59 -6.66
C MET A 77 0.62 25.23 -6.09
N ASN A 78 0.10 26.04 -5.20
CA ASN A 78 -1.22 25.84 -4.60
C ASN A 78 -2.36 25.89 -5.63
N MET A 79 -2.22 26.72 -6.66
CA MET A 79 -3.16 26.81 -7.78
C MET A 79 -2.90 25.79 -8.89
N LYS A 80 -1.98 24.84 -8.70
CA LYS A 80 -1.58 23.81 -9.65
C LYS A 80 -1.04 24.35 -11.00
N ARG A 81 -0.54 25.61 -10.99
CA ARG A 81 0.13 26.22 -12.15
C ARG A 81 1.61 25.84 -12.16
N TYR A 82 1.88 24.54 -12.21
CA TYR A 82 3.21 23.95 -11.96
C TYR A 82 4.30 24.40 -12.94
N ARG A 83 3.97 24.53 -14.23
CA ARG A 83 4.96 24.97 -15.25
C ARG A 83 5.43 26.40 -15.01
N GLU A 84 4.55 27.28 -14.57
CA GLU A 84 4.92 28.64 -14.21
C GLU A 84 5.70 28.70 -12.91
N SER A 85 5.31 27.91 -11.93
CA SER A 85 6.08 27.71 -10.70
C SER A 85 7.52 27.25 -10.99
N LEU A 86 7.70 26.29 -11.89
CA LEU A 86 9.02 25.82 -12.29
C LEU A 86 9.85 26.91 -12.97
N LYS A 87 9.23 27.68 -13.87
CA LYS A 87 9.92 28.81 -14.53
C LYS A 87 10.43 29.84 -13.50
N GLU A 88 9.58 30.24 -12.58
CA GLU A 88 9.94 31.22 -11.55
C GLU A 88 10.94 30.70 -10.53
N SER A 89 10.84 29.42 -10.16
CA SER A 89 11.81 28.77 -9.26
C SER A 89 13.18 28.59 -9.91
N ASN A 90 13.27 28.35 -11.21
CA ASN A 90 14.54 28.34 -11.95
C ASN A 90 15.19 29.72 -11.92
N LEU A 91 14.44 30.79 -12.22
CA LEU A 91 14.95 32.16 -12.14
C LEU A 91 15.43 32.53 -10.74
N LEU A 92 14.76 32.05 -9.69
CA LEU A 92 15.20 32.27 -8.33
C LEU A 92 16.48 31.49 -8.00
N ALA A 93 16.57 30.23 -8.44
CA ALA A 93 17.72 29.36 -8.17
C ALA A 93 19.02 29.81 -8.89
N GLU A 94 18.91 30.55 -9.99
CA GLU A 94 20.08 31.16 -10.66
C GLU A 94 20.78 32.22 -9.77
N ARG A 95 20.03 32.83 -8.85
CA ARG A 95 20.50 33.92 -8.00
C ARG A 95 20.70 33.51 -6.55
N ASP A 96 20.01 32.50 -6.11
CA ASP A 96 20.01 32.01 -4.74
C ASP A 96 20.04 30.47 -4.71
N SER A 97 21.19 29.94 -4.35
CA SER A 97 21.40 28.49 -4.23
C SER A 97 21.17 27.96 -2.80
N SER A 98 20.45 28.67 -1.95
CA SER A 98 20.09 28.18 -0.61
C SER A 98 19.27 26.88 -0.69
N ALA A 99 19.41 26.01 0.31
CA ALA A 99 18.70 24.72 0.34
C ALA A 99 17.19 24.90 0.13
N TYR A 100 16.59 25.90 0.77
CA TYR A 100 15.17 26.21 0.63
C TYR A 100 14.75 26.50 -0.83
N VAL A 101 15.52 27.33 -1.54
CA VAL A 101 15.22 27.67 -2.96
C VAL A 101 15.41 26.46 -3.87
N LEU A 102 16.45 25.68 -3.63
CA LEU A 102 16.69 24.46 -4.41
C LEU A 102 15.60 23.42 -4.16
N HIS A 103 15.08 23.28 -2.94
CA HIS A 103 13.91 22.45 -2.66
C HIS A 103 12.66 22.94 -3.40
N LEU A 104 12.38 24.25 -3.36
CA LEU A 104 11.23 24.84 -4.04
C LEU A 104 11.26 24.55 -5.56
N ARG A 105 12.46 24.62 -6.15
CA ARG A 105 12.69 24.22 -7.55
C ARG A 105 12.47 22.74 -7.78
N ALA A 106 13.07 21.87 -6.97
CA ALA A 106 12.94 20.42 -7.11
C ALA A 106 11.49 19.95 -6.91
N GLU A 107 10.75 20.56 -6.00
CA GLU A 107 9.30 20.31 -5.81
C GLU A 107 8.48 20.74 -7.03
N SER A 108 8.79 21.91 -7.59
CA SER A 108 8.14 22.36 -8.84
C SER A 108 8.44 21.43 -10.00
N MET A 109 9.68 20.92 -10.12
CA MET A 109 10.06 19.90 -11.11
C MET A 109 9.26 18.62 -10.94
N GLY A 110 9.11 18.11 -9.71
CA GLY A 110 8.37 16.89 -9.41
C GLY A 110 6.86 16.96 -9.74
N GLN A 111 6.31 18.19 -9.91
CA GLN A 111 4.92 18.37 -10.34
C GLN A 111 4.78 18.52 -11.87
N VAL A 112 5.85 18.82 -12.58
CA VAL A 112 5.84 19.05 -14.03
C VAL A 112 6.31 17.83 -14.79
N TYR A 113 7.35 17.15 -14.29
CA TYR A 113 7.97 16.02 -14.94
C TYR A 113 7.23 14.72 -14.62
N ASP A 114 7.05 13.91 -15.63
CA ASP A 114 6.46 12.58 -15.48
C ASP A 114 7.53 11.51 -15.15
N ASN A 115 7.12 10.26 -15.11
CA ASN A 115 8.01 9.14 -14.78
C ASN A 115 9.18 8.97 -15.77
N THR A 116 9.08 9.48 -16.99
CA THR A 116 10.15 9.41 -18.00
C THR A 116 11.24 10.45 -17.74
N GLU A 117 10.89 11.53 -17.07
CA GLU A 117 11.77 12.66 -16.74
C GLU A 117 12.15 12.71 -15.26
N ILE A 118 11.75 11.71 -14.45
CA ILE A 118 11.98 11.67 -12.99
C ILE A 118 13.46 11.81 -12.61
N MET A 119 14.36 11.40 -13.50
CA MET A 119 15.80 11.53 -13.27
C MET A 119 16.24 12.98 -13.05
N HIS A 120 15.61 13.96 -13.69
CA HIS A 120 15.91 15.39 -13.45
C HIS A 120 15.55 15.81 -12.02
N VAL A 121 14.48 15.23 -11.46
CA VAL A 121 14.08 15.49 -10.06
C VAL A 121 15.05 14.85 -9.09
N ILE A 122 15.47 13.60 -9.38
CA ILE A 122 16.47 12.88 -8.60
C ILE A 122 17.78 13.67 -8.58
N ASP A 123 18.27 14.09 -9.75
CA ASP A 123 19.51 14.86 -9.87
C ASP A 123 19.44 16.19 -9.10
N ALA A 124 18.28 16.86 -9.11
CA ALA A 124 18.08 18.08 -8.35
C ALA A 124 18.21 17.84 -6.83
N TYR A 125 17.61 16.77 -6.30
CA TYR A 125 17.73 16.42 -4.88
C TYR A 125 19.13 15.89 -4.51
N LEU A 126 19.80 15.17 -5.40
CA LEU A 126 21.20 14.75 -5.21
C LEU A 126 22.16 15.96 -5.16
N ASP A 127 21.94 16.98 -5.99
CA ASP A 127 22.71 18.24 -5.93
C ASP A 127 22.49 18.96 -4.58
N ILE A 128 21.26 19.00 -4.06
CA ILE A 128 20.97 19.53 -2.73
C ILE A 128 21.76 18.77 -1.67
N GLN A 129 21.70 17.43 -1.69
CA GLN A 129 22.38 16.60 -0.71
C GLN A 129 23.91 16.71 -0.77
N LYS A 130 24.45 16.92 -1.96
CA LYS A 130 25.89 17.17 -2.14
C LYS A 130 26.32 18.50 -1.53
N ARG A 131 25.51 19.56 -1.68
CA ARG A 131 25.79 20.90 -1.13
C ARG A 131 25.47 21.01 0.36
N TYR A 132 24.42 20.32 0.80
CA TYR A 132 23.89 20.35 2.15
C TYR A 132 23.75 18.92 2.72
N PRO A 133 24.85 18.27 3.13
CA PRO A 133 24.82 16.87 3.57
C PRO A 133 23.87 16.60 4.76
N ASN A 134 23.65 17.61 5.61
CA ASN A 134 22.76 17.53 6.78
C ASN A 134 21.29 17.82 6.44
N ASP A 135 20.95 17.97 5.16
CA ASP A 135 19.59 18.24 4.75
C ASP A 135 18.78 16.96 4.71
N TYR A 136 18.00 16.73 5.78
CA TYR A 136 17.16 15.54 5.91
C TYR A 136 16.03 15.48 4.87
N LEU A 137 15.59 16.67 4.41
CA LEU A 137 14.44 16.75 3.51
C LEU A 137 14.78 16.17 2.12
N SER A 138 15.98 16.46 1.59
CA SER A 138 16.43 15.85 0.33
C SER A 138 16.63 14.33 0.45
N ALA A 139 17.18 13.85 1.56
CA ALA A 139 17.30 12.41 1.82
C ALA A 139 15.92 11.73 1.89
N ALA A 140 14.96 12.35 2.57
CA ALA A 140 13.59 11.84 2.65
C ALA A 140 12.89 11.86 1.29
N LYS A 141 13.01 12.95 0.53
CA LYS A 141 12.41 13.05 -0.82
C LYS A 141 12.99 12.01 -1.78
N LEU A 142 14.31 11.86 -1.83
CA LEU A 142 14.99 10.83 -2.62
C LEU A 142 14.55 9.42 -2.21
N GLY A 143 14.56 9.14 -0.91
CA GLY A 143 14.12 7.85 -0.39
C GLY A 143 12.69 7.51 -0.82
N ASN A 144 11.77 8.48 -0.74
CA ASN A 144 10.39 8.29 -1.19
C ASN A 144 10.29 8.09 -2.72
N ILE A 145 11.06 8.83 -3.52
CA ILE A 145 11.09 8.65 -4.98
C ILE A 145 11.57 7.25 -5.33
N TYR A 146 12.65 6.78 -4.70
CA TYR A 146 13.19 5.44 -4.93
C TYR A 146 12.23 4.34 -4.45
N VAL A 147 11.57 4.52 -3.31
CA VAL A 147 10.53 3.58 -2.83
C VAL A 147 9.37 3.50 -3.81
N ALA A 148 8.88 4.63 -4.30
CA ALA A 148 7.80 4.69 -5.29
C ALA A 148 8.20 4.05 -6.63
N GLY A 149 9.47 4.18 -7.02
CA GLY A 149 10.07 3.56 -8.21
C GLY A 149 10.47 2.09 -8.01
N HIS A 150 10.18 1.47 -6.86
CA HIS A 150 10.61 0.10 -6.50
C HIS A 150 12.13 -0.10 -6.46
N GLN A 151 12.90 0.99 -6.34
CA GLN A 151 14.36 1.01 -6.22
C GLN A 151 14.76 0.99 -4.73
N TYR A 152 14.44 -0.10 -4.04
CA TYR A 152 14.54 -0.17 -2.58
C TYR A 152 16.00 -0.08 -2.08
N GLU A 153 16.94 -0.64 -2.81
CA GLU A 153 18.38 -0.59 -2.47
C GLU A 153 18.91 0.85 -2.52
N ASP A 154 18.51 1.64 -3.53
CA ASP A 154 18.86 3.05 -3.63
C ASP A 154 18.22 3.86 -2.50
N ALA A 155 16.95 3.56 -2.15
CA ALA A 155 16.27 4.17 -1.01
C ALA A 155 17.00 3.88 0.31
N ILE A 156 17.44 2.63 0.52
CA ILE A 156 18.23 2.23 1.70
C ILE A 156 19.54 2.99 1.70
N SER A 157 20.28 2.98 0.59
CA SER A 157 21.59 3.61 0.48
C SER A 157 21.56 5.10 0.83
N ILE A 158 20.59 5.84 0.27
CA ILE A 158 20.49 7.29 0.49
C ILE A 158 20.05 7.61 1.94
N THR A 159 19.14 6.84 2.49
CA THR A 159 18.66 7.06 3.86
C THR A 159 19.70 6.62 4.90
N GLU A 160 20.44 5.51 4.70
CA GLU A 160 21.54 5.11 5.58
C GLU A 160 22.68 6.13 5.53
N LYS A 161 22.99 6.69 4.38
CA LYS A 161 23.99 7.77 4.26
C LYS A 161 23.61 8.97 5.13
N TYR A 162 22.33 9.39 5.12
CA TYR A 162 21.88 10.45 6.01
C TYR A 162 21.92 10.03 7.48
N ARG A 163 21.49 8.81 7.80
CA ARG A 163 21.49 8.26 9.15
C ARG A 163 22.89 8.20 9.78
N SER A 164 23.94 8.08 8.98
CA SER A 164 25.32 8.16 9.48
C SER A 164 25.67 9.56 10.02
N ILE A 165 24.90 10.58 9.65
CA ILE A 165 25.04 11.97 10.12
C ILE A 165 24.08 12.24 11.29
N ASP A 166 22.81 11.86 11.13
CA ASP A 166 21.76 11.99 12.13
C ASP A 166 20.85 10.77 12.10
N SER A 167 21.02 9.89 13.08
CA SER A 167 20.23 8.67 13.24
C SER A 167 18.89 8.88 13.95
N THR A 168 18.59 10.10 14.41
CA THR A 168 17.39 10.40 15.22
C THR A 168 16.24 10.99 14.40
N ASN A 169 16.46 11.30 13.13
CA ASN A 169 15.43 11.91 12.30
C ASN A 169 14.32 10.92 11.96
N VAL A 170 13.15 11.12 12.60
CA VAL A 170 11.98 10.22 12.49
C VAL A 170 11.51 10.05 11.03
N LEU A 171 11.51 11.12 10.23
CA LEU A 171 11.04 11.06 8.84
C LEU A 171 11.95 10.15 7.99
N VAL A 172 13.27 10.34 8.07
CA VAL A 172 14.23 9.52 7.32
C VAL A 172 14.24 8.09 7.83
N ASN A 173 14.15 7.89 9.16
CA ASN A 173 14.09 6.56 9.77
C ASN A 173 12.87 5.77 9.31
N ARG A 174 11.70 6.43 9.18
CA ARG A 174 10.47 5.79 8.69
C ARG A 174 10.61 5.32 7.24
N ILE A 175 11.20 6.15 6.38
CA ILE A 175 11.43 5.79 4.98
C ILE A 175 12.47 4.67 4.86
N ASN A 176 13.54 4.72 5.67
CA ASN A 176 14.55 3.68 5.73
C ASN A 176 13.97 2.33 6.15
N ALA A 177 13.17 2.31 7.22
CA ALA A 177 12.48 1.11 7.69
C ALA A 177 11.51 0.55 6.63
N GLN A 178 10.75 1.43 5.95
CA GLN A 178 9.87 1.03 4.87
C GLN A 178 10.64 0.44 3.68
N ALA A 179 11.77 1.03 3.32
CA ALA A 179 12.61 0.52 2.23
C ALA A 179 13.16 -0.88 2.55
N TYR A 180 13.63 -1.12 3.78
CA TYR A 180 14.04 -2.46 4.22
C TYR A 180 12.86 -3.47 4.19
N CYS A 181 11.68 -3.08 4.66
CA CYS A 181 10.49 -3.93 4.63
C CYS A 181 10.11 -4.32 3.19
N LEU A 182 10.09 -3.35 2.27
CA LEU A 182 9.74 -3.58 0.87
C LEU A 182 10.83 -4.35 0.11
N ASN A 183 12.10 -4.19 0.52
CA ASN A 183 13.24 -4.99 0.05
C ASN A 183 13.29 -6.40 0.66
N LYS A 184 12.31 -6.73 1.53
CA LYS A 184 12.20 -8.01 2.24
C LYS A 184 13.33 -8.29 3.24
N ASP A 185 14.10 -7.29 3.63
CA ASP A 185 15.05 -7.40 4.75
C ASP A 185 14.29 -7.09 6.07
N TYR A 186 13.38 -8.02 6.42
CA TYR A 186 12.48 -7.86 7.56
C TYR A 186 13.19 -7.72 8.90
N PRO A 187 14.32 -8.41 9.17
CA PRO A 187 15.05 -8.22 10.42
C PRO A 187 15.53 -6.79 10.62
N LYS A 188 16.10 -6.18 9.58
CA LYS A 188 16.52 -4.77 9.64
C LYS A 188 15.34 -3.81 9.68
N ALA A 189 14.27 -4.10 8.94
CA ALA A 189 13.05 -3.31 9.02
C ALA A 189 12.51 -3.26 10.45
N ILE A 190 12.42 -4.41 11.14
CA ILE A 190 11.98 -4.50 12.53
C ILE A 190 12.90 -3.70 13.45
N GLU A 191 14.22 -3.86 13.35
CA GLU A 191 15.17 -3.06 14.15
C GLU A 191 14.90 -1.55 14.03
N ARG A 192 14.63 -1.06 12.81
CA ARG A 192 14.33 0.35 12.58
C ARG A 192 12.95 0.76 13.09
N TYR A 193 11.95 -0.11 12.93
CA TYR A 193 10.59 0.18 13.44
C TYR A 193 10.54 0.14 14.96
N GLU A 194 11.27 -0.75 15.63
CA GLU A 194 11.36 -0.78 17.10
C GLU A 194 11.96 0.52 17.64
N GLN A 195 13.00 1.07 16.98
CA GLN A 195 13.56 2.37 17.34
C GLN A 195 12.49 3.48 17.23
N LEU A 196 11.73 3.52 16.13
CA LEU A 196 10.64 4.48 15.94
C LEU A 196 9.54 4.34 17.01
N LEU A 197 9.16 3.12 17.34
CA LEU A 197 8.17 2.85 18.39
C LEU A 197 8.66 3.26 19.78
N GLN A 198 9.94 3.10 20.09
CA GLN A 198 10.56 3.59 21.33
C GLN A 198 10.54 5.14 21.39
N GLU A 199 10.71 5.80 20.26
CA GLU A 199 10.59 7.26 20.11
C GLU A 199 9.11 7.73 20.07
N LYS A 200 8.15 6.84 20.36
CA LYS A 200 6.69 7.08 20.36
C LYS A 200 6.09 7.41 18.99
N ASP A 201 6.76 7.06 17.91
CA ASP A 201 6.15 7.11 16.59
C ASP A 201 5.21 5.91 16.40
N SER A 202 3.95 6.11 16.71
CA SER A 202 2.87 5.12 16.52
C SER A 202 1.99 5.43 15.31
N SER A 203 2.54 6.12 14.31
CA SER A 203 1.80 6.46 13.10
C SER A 203 1.34 5.21 12.35
N PHE A 204 0.26 5.34 11.59
CA PHE A 204 -0.27 4.28 10.72
C PHE A 204 0.85 3.57 9.94
N GLN A 205 1.72 4.34 9.29
CA GLN A 205 2.78 3.80 8.45
C GLN A 205 3.77 2.94 9.25
N THR A 206 4.19 3.42 10.42
CA THR A 206 5.09 2.68 11.32
C THR A 206 4.45 1.38 11.80
N CYS A 207 3.22 1.44 12.31
CA CYS A 207 2.51 0.26 12.79
C CYS A 207 2.23 -0.75 11.67
N PHE A 208 1.82 -0.29 10.51
CA PHE A 208 1.47 -1.14 9.37
C PHE A 208 2.67 -1.92 8.83
N TYR A 209 3.76 -1.22 8.49
CA TYR A 209 4.92 -1.90 7.90
C TYR A 209 5.72 -2.70 8.94
N ALA A 210 5.75 -2.28 10.21
CA ALA A 210 6.29 -3.09 11.28
C ALA A 210 5.49 -4.39 11.44
N GLY A 211 4.16 -4.29 11.45
CA GLY A 211 3.26 -5.45 11.53
C GLY A 211 3.45 -6.41 10.37
N ILE A 212 3.61 -5.90 9.13
CA ILE A 212 3.93 -6.74 7.95
C ILE A 212 5.29 -7.42 8.13
N SER A 213 6.30 -6.72 8.66
CA SER A 213 7.65 -7.27 8.84
C SER A 213 7.65 -8.40 9.85
N TYR A 214 6.96 -8.25 10.97
CA TYR A 214 6.77 -9.34 11.95
C TYR A 214 5.96 -10.50 11.37
N TYR A 215 4.89 -10.21 10.62
CA TYR A 215 4.11 -11.23 9.94
C TYR A 215 4.96 -12.07 8.98
N ALA A 216 5.86 -11.43 8.23
CA ALA A 216 6.73 -12.09 7.27
C ALA A 216 7.78 -13.00 7.93
N LEU A 217 8.17 -12.71 9.18
CA LEU A 217 9.04 -13.57 10.01
C LEU A 217 8.26 -14.59 10.85
N GLU A 218 6.96 -14.72 10.61
CA GLU A 218 6.06 -15.62 11.34
C GLU A 218 5.92 -15.31 12.85
N ASP A 219 6.29 -14.10 13.26
CA ASP A 219 6.05 -13.61 14.63
C ASP A 219 4.68 -12.92 14.70
N PHE A 220 3.64 -13.75 14.82
CA PHE A 220 2.26 -13.31 14.63
C PHE A 220 1.67 -12.51 15.78
N TYR A 221 2.20 -12.59 17.00
CA TYR A 221 1.69 -11.83 18.14
C TYR A 221 2.03 -10.33 18.02
N PRO A 222 3.30 -9.92 17.86
CA PRO A 222 3.63 -8.52 17.58
C PRO A 222 3.00 -8.01 16.29
N ALA A 223 2.90 -8.87 15.26
CA ALA A 223 2.23 -8.50 14.01
C ALA A 223 0.77 -8.12 14.26
N HIS A 224 0.04 -8.93 15.03
CA HIS A 224 -1.35 -8.65 15.42
C HIS A 224 -1.47 -7.29 16.12
N ASP A 225 -0.71 -7.07 17.20
CA ASP A 225 -0.81 -5.87 18.02
C ASP A 225 -0.53 -4.58 17.23
N LEU A 226 0.45 -4.62 16.33
CA LEU A 226 0.80 -3.47 15.50
C LEU A 226 -0.23 -3.23 14.39
N LEU A 227 -0.71 -4.30 13.75
CA LEU A 227 -1.75 -4.18 12.71
C LEU A 227 -3.09 -3.75 13.30
N GLU A 228 -3.43 -4.18 14.51
CA GLU A 228 -4.61 -3.70 15.23
C GLU A 228 -4.52 -2.20 15.55
N ARG A 229 -3.32 -1.72 15.91
CA ARG A 229 -3.08 -0.28 16.09
C ARG A 229 -3.23 0.48 14.78
N ALA A 230 -2.69 -0.04 13.68
CA ALA A 230 -2.87 0.58 12.35
C ALA A 230 -4.34 0.60 11.92
N LEU A 231 -5.12 -0.45 12.26
CA LEU A 231 -6.55 -0.51 11.97
C LEU A 231 -7.36 0.59 12.68
N LYS A 232 -6.92 1.05 13.87
CA LYS A 232 -7.58 2.15 14.60
C LYS A 232 -7.49 3.48 13.85
N ASP A 233 -6.41 3.69 13.09
CA ASP A 233 -6.22 4.91 12.29
C ASP A 233 -6.99 4.85 10.96
N ASP A 234 -7.08 3.67 10.34
CA ASP A 234 -7.84 3.44 9.10
C ASP A 234 -8.52 2.06 9.14
N ASN A 235 -9.75 2.05 9.64
CA ASN A 235 -10.54 0.84 9.85
C ASN A 235 -11.11 0.24 8.55
N THR A 236 -10.93 0.90 7.42
CA THR A 236 -11.38 0.44 6.09
C THR A 236 -10.22 -0.03 5.21
N ASN A 237 -9.01 -0.02 5.71
CA ASN A 237 -7.83 -0.41 4.96
C ASN A 237 -7.77 -1.92 4.72
N ILE A 238 -8.03 -2.31 3.50
CA ILE A 238 -8.11 -3.74 3.10
C ILE A 238 -6.78 -4.47 3.36
N ASN A 239 -5.64 -3.80 3.18
CA ASN A 239 -4.34 -4.43 3.42
C ASN A 239 -4.11 -4.68 4.91
N VAL A 240 -4.49 -3.74 5.78
CA VAL A 240 -4.42 -3.94 7.23
C VAL A 240 -5.31 -5.11 7.64
N LEU A 241 -6.58 -5.09 7.22
CA LEU A 241 -7.54 -6.16 7.50
C LEU A 241 -7.04 -7.53 7.00
N TYR A 242 -6.40 -7.56 5.84
CA TYR A 242 -5.83 -8.78 5.27
C TYR A 242 -4.70 -9.34 6.14
N TYR A 243 -3.68 -8.54 6.45
CA TYR A 243 -2.55 -9.02 7.24
C TYR A 243 -2.93 -9.32 8.69
N LEU A 244 -3.81 -8.51 9.29
CA LEU A 244 -4.32 -8.74 10.64
C LEU A 244 -5.13 -10.03 10.71
N GLY A 245 -6.07 -10.24 9.80
CA GLY A 245 -6.84 -11.48 9.75
C GLY A 245 -5.97 -12.72 9.52
N ARG A 246 -4.93 -12.59 8.70
CA ARG A 246 -3.94 -13.65 8.48
C ARG A 246 -3.09 -13.93 9.73
N ALA A 247 -2.67 -12.90 10.46
CA ALA A 247 -1.97 -13.06 11.73
C ALA A 247 -2.87 -13.73 12.77
N CYS A 248 -4.14 -13.30 12.88
CA CYS A 248 -5.14 -13.91 13.75
C CYS A 248 -5.32 -15.41 13.49
N SER A 249 -5.28 -15.85 12.24
CA SER A 249 -5.41 -17.27 11.88
C SER A 249 -4.29 -18.16 12.45
N LYS A 250 -3.17 -17.57 12.84
CA LYS A 250 -1.99 -18.25 13.41
C LYS A 250 -1.85 -18.09 14.93
N THR A 251 -2.76 -17.32 15.55
CA THR A 251 -2.77 -17.02 16.99
C THR A 251 -4.06 -17.53 17.64
N SER A 252 -4.36 -17.06 18.85
CA SER A 252 -5.61 -17.38 19.57
C SER A 252 -6.84 -16.62 19.05
N TRP A 253 -6.68 -15.54 18.25
CA TRP A 253 -7.78 -14.69 17.75
C TRP A 253 -8.38 -15.16 16.42
N LYS A 254 -8.61 -16.47 16.26
CA LYS A 254 -9.03 -17.07 14.99
C LYS A 254 -10.40 -16.58 14.51
N GLU A 255 -11.33 -16.36 15.43
CA GLU A 255 -12.67 -15.86 15.14
C GLU A 255 -12.64 -14.38 14.68
N ASP A 256 -11.79 -13.57 15.36
CA ASP A 256 -11.55 -12.18 14.94
C ASP A 256 -10.94 -12.13 13.53
N GLY A 257 -10.05 -13.09 13.22
CA GLY A 257 -9.46 -13.23 11.89
C GLY A 257 -10.49 -13.48 10.79
N VAL A 258 -11.52 -14.26 11.06
CA VAL A 258 -12.67 -14.45 10.14
C VAL A 258 -13.36 -13.10 9.92
N THR A 259 -13.70 -12.41 11.01
CA THR A 259 -14.40 -11.12 10.96
C THR A 259 -13.64 -10.06 10.17
N TYR A 260 -12.31 -9.94 10.39
CA TYR A 260 -11.47 -9.00 9.65
C TYR A 260 -11.43 -9.31 8.15
N LEU A 261 -11.30 -10.59 7.78
CA LEU A 261 -11.25 -10.96 6.36
C LEU A 261 -12.62 -10.90 5.67
N GLU A 262 -13.72 -11.19 6.35
CA GLU A 262 -15.05 -10.95 5.84
C GLU A 262 -15.31 -9.46 5.59
N THR A 263 -14.85 -8.60 6.51
CA THR A 263 -14.90 -7.15 6.34
C THR A 263 -14.06 -6.73 5.13
N ALA A 264 -12.84 -7.24 5.00
CA ALA A 264 -11.98 -6.95 3.86
C ALA A 264 -12.62 -7.38 2.52
N VAL A 265 -13.25 -8.55 2.47
CA VAL A 265 -14.00 -9.03 1.30
C VAL A 265 -15.16 -8.10 0.97
N SER A 266 -15.90 -7.63 1.98
CA SER A 266 -17.05 -6.74 1.78
C SER A 266 -16.64 -5.34 1.29
N LEU A 267 -15.48 -4.87 1.69
CA LEU A 267 -14.92 -3.56 1.32
C LEU A 267 -14.18 -3.59 -0.02
N ALA A 268 -13.69 -4.75 -0.43
CA ALA A 268 -12.89 -4.86 -1.64
C ALA A 268 -13.73 -4.55 -2.88
N MET A 269 -13.46 -3.45 -3.53
CA MET A 269 -13.89 -3.24 -4.92
C MET A 269 -13.18 -4.30 -5.78
N PRO A 270 -13.92 -5.16 -6.51
CA PRO A 270 -13.36 -6.40 -7.02
C PRO A 270 -12.40 -6.20 -8.20
N SER A 271 -11.09 -6.24 -7.94
CA SER A 271 -10.22 -6.85 -8.94
C SER A 271 -10.12 -8.34 -8.58
N ASP A 272 -10.26 -9.23 -9.56
CA ASP A 272 -10.25 -10.69 -9.34
C ASP A 272 -9.00 -11.15 -8.57
N SER A 273 -7.85 -10.50 -8.80
CA SER A 273 -6.60 -10.78 -8.10
C SER A 273 -6.65 -10.47 -6.60
N VAL A 274 -7.27 -9.35 -6.22
CA VAL A 274 -7.43 -8.97 -4.80
C VAL A 274 -8.42 -9.91 -4.13
N MET A 275 -9.55 -10.17 -4.78
CA MET A 275 -10.56 -11.09 -4.29
C MET A 275 -9.98 -12.50 -4.10
N SER A 276 -9.24 -13.02 -5.07
CA SER A 276 -8.58 -14.32 -4.96
C SER A 276 -7.68 -14.42 -3.72
N ARG A 277 -6.88 -13.37 -3.42
CA ARG A 277 -6.03 -13.34 -2.22
C ARG A 277 -6.84 -13.30 -0.91
N LEU A 278 -7.90 -12.50 -0.88
CA LEU A 278 -8.78 -12.41 0.29
C LEU A 278 -9.48 -13.75 0.58
N TYR A 279 -9.97 -14.42 -0.45
CA TYR A 279 -10.60 -15.73 -0.32
C TYR A 279 -9.63 -16.82 0.15
N VAL A 280 -8.34 -16.78 -0.24
CA VAL A 280 -7.32 -17.67 0.33
C VAL A 280 -7.21 -17.46 1.84
N GLY A 281 -7.06 -16.21 2.28
CA GLY A 281 -6.96 -15.89 3.69
C GLY A 281 -8.20 -16.31 4.48
N LEU A 282 -9.37 -16.03 3.94
CA LEU A 282 -10.65 -16.39 4.55
C LEU A 282 -10.81 -17.92 4.69
N ALA A 283 -10.48 -18.68 3.64
CA ALA A 283 -10.51 -20.15 3.70
C ALA A 283 -9.57 -20.71 4.78
N ASP A 284 -8.37 -20.10 4.95
CA ASP A 284 -7.46 -20.50 6.02
C ASP A 284 -8.01 -20.17 7.42
N CYS A 285 -8.69 -19.03 7.60
CA CYS A 285 -9.35 -18.69 8.87
C CYS A 285 -10.47 -19.67 9.19
N TYR A 286 -11.37 -19.96 8.24
CA TYR A 286 -12.41 -20.98 8.42
C TYR A 286 -11.86 -22.35 8.76
N LYS A 287 -10.74 -22.76 8.13
CA LYS A 287 -10.04 -24.00 8.48
C LYS A 287 -9.59 -24.00 9.94
N MET A 288 -8.99 -22.92 10.41
CA MET A 288 -8.48 -22.81 11.77
C MET A 288 -9.59 -22.70 12.82
N ALA A 289 -10.74 -22.12 12.44
CA ALA A 289 -11.96 -22.05 13.25
C ALA A 289 -12.81 -23.35 13.18
N PHE A 290 -12.36 -24.39 12.46
CA PHE A 290 -13.07 -25.66 12.24
C PHE A 290 -14.43 -25.51 11.50
N GLN A 291 -14.62 -24.42 10.79
CA GLN A 291 -15.83 -24.13 9.98
C GLN A 291 -15.68 -24.69 8.56
N TYR A 292 -15.66 -26.01 8.46
CA TYR A 292 -15.29 -26.72 7.22
C TYR A 292 -16.28 -26.51 6.05
N THR A 293 -17.55 -26.31 6.35
CA THR A 293 -18.56 -26.00 5.31
C THR A 293 -18.27 -24.66 4.65
N ASP A 294 -17.98 -23.64 5.46
CA ASP A 294 -17.68 -22.30 4.98
C ASP A 294 -16.34 -22.24 4.29
N GLN A 295 -15.35 -23.00 4.77
CA GLN A 295 -14.06 -23.19 4.10
C GLN A 295 -14.27 -23.75 2.69
N ALA A 296 -15.01 -24.84 2.54
CA ALA A 296 -15.23 -25.48 1.23
C ALA A 296 -15.96 -24.53 0.26
N ASN A 297 -17.02 -23.84 0.74
CA ASN A 297 -17.77 -22.88 -0.05
C ASN A 297 -16.88 -21.70 -0.49
N THR A 298 -16.01 -21.23 0.39
CA THR A 298 -15.05 -20.14 0.11
C THR A 298 -14.07 -20.52 -0.99
N LEU A 299 -13.48 -21.73 -0.94
CA LEU A 299 -12.58 -22.22 -1.98
C LEU A 299 -13.30 -22.38 -3.34
N LEU A 300 -14.52 -22.88 -3.34
CA LEU A 300 -15.31 -23.01 -4.57
C LEU A 300 -15.72 -21.66 -5.15
N THR A 301 -16.12 -20.71 -4.31
CA THR A 301 -16.43 -19.33 -4.74
C THR A 301 -15.20 -18.65 -5.33
N GLN A 302 -14.02 -18.84 -4.72
CA GLN A 302 -12.75 -18.36 -5.26
C GLN A 302 -12.49 -18.91 -6.66
N TYR A 303 -12.64 -20.24 -6.82
CA TYR A 303 -12.43 -20.87 -8.12
C TYR A 303 -13.42 -20.39 -9.17
N GLU A 304 -14.71 -20.37 -8.85
CA GLU A 304 -15.77 -20.08 -9.83
C GLU A 304 -15.81 -18.61 -10.27
N LYS A 305 -15.52 -17.69 -9.36
CA LYS A 305 -15.69 -16.25 -9.62
C LYS A 305 -14.39 -15.52 -9.93
N TYR A 306 -13.28 -15.89 -9.30
CA TYR A 306 -12.09 -15.04 -9.26
C TYR A 306 -10.83 -15.67 -9.85
N ASP A 307 -10.71 -17.00 -9.84
CA ASP A 307 -9.46 -17.65 -10.27
C ASP A 307 -9.70 -19.06 -10.82
N ARG A 308 -10.33 -19.15 -11.99
CA ARG A 308 -10.62 -20.42 -12.66
C ARG A 308 -9.37 -21.19 -13.11
N GLN A 309 -8.21 -20.56 -13.15
CA GLN A 309 -6.96 -21.24 -13.50
C GLN A 309 -6.39 -22.02 -12.30
N LYS A 310 -6.81 -21.69 -11.09
CA LYS A 310 -6.34 -22.34 -9.85
C LYS A 310 -7.09 -23.63 -9.56
N HIS A 311 -6.96 -24.60 -10.46
CA HIS A 311 -7.69 -25.88 -10.42
C HIS A 311 -7.50 -26.66 -9.11
N LYS A 312 -6.38 -26.45 -8.41
CA LYS A 312 -6.12 -27.04 -7.09
C LYS A 312 -7.25 -26.80 -6.09
N LEU A 313 -7.96 -25.69 -6.17
CA LEU A 313 -9.06 -25.37 -5.26
C LEU A 313 -10.20 -26.39 -5.29
N LEU A 314 -10.46 -27.01 -6.45
CA LEU A 314 -11.43 -28.11 -6.59
C LEU A 314 -10.95 -29.36 -5.82
N TYR A 315 -9.66 -29.67 -5.88
CA TYR A 315 -9.08 -30.78 -5.14
C TYR A 315 -9.15 -30.53 -3.62
N ASP A 316 -8.78 -29.34 -3.19
CA ASP A 316 -8.81 -28.96 -1.77
C ASP A 316 -10.26 -28.98 -1.21
N ALA A 317 -11.24 -28.50 -1.98
CA ALA A 317 -12.65 -28.60 -1.60
C ALA A 317 -13.13 -30.07 -1.52
N ALA A 318 -12.75 -30.90 -2.48
CA ALA A 318 -13.08 -32.33 -2.44
C ALA A 318 -12.50 -33.01 -1.19
N PHE A 319 -11.28 -32.64 -0.79
CA PHE A 319 -10.64 -33.12 0.44
C PHE A 319 -11.47 -32.78 1.69
N ILE A 320 -11.95 -31.53 1.78
CA ILE A 320 -12.78 -31.08 2.91
C ILE A 320 -14.09 -31.85 2.96
N TYR A 321 -14.77 -31.99 1.85
CA TYR A 321 -16.03 -32.75 1.78
C TYR A 321 -15.85 -34.21 2.19
N TYR A 322 -14.74 -34.86 1.79
CA TYR A 322 -14.50 -36.26 2.11
C TYR A 322 -14.11 -36.46 3.57
N TYR A 323 -13.08 -35.76 4.03
CA TYR A 323 -12.45 -36.05 5.33
C TYR A 323 -13.15 -35.37 6.50
N TYR A 324 -13.67 -34.16 6.34
CA TYR A 324 -14.27 -33.41 7.43
C TYR A 324 -15.80 -33.43 7.42
N LEU A 325 -16.42 -33.25 6.27
CA LEU A 325 -17.88 -33.18 6.14
C LEU A 325 -18.52 -34.54 5.87
N LYS A 326 -17.73 -35.55 5.54
CA LYS A 326 -18.21 -36.91 5.21
C LYS A 326 -19.19 -36.98 4.02
N ASP A 327 -19.21 -35.98 3.17
CA ASP A 327 -20.04 -35.89 1.97
C ASP A 327 -19.27 -36.45 0.77
N VAL A 328 -19.33 -37.79 0.64
CA VAL A 328 -18.65 -38.55 -0.42
C VAL A 328 -19.13 -38.16 -1.82
N SER A 329 -20.42 -37.79 -1.95
CA SER A 329 -21.01 -37.45 -3.25
C SER A 329 -20.44 -36.10 -3.78
N LYS A 330 -20.33 -35.08 -2.91
CA LYS A 330 -19.69 -33.83 -3.29
C LYS A 330 -18.20 -34.00 -3.52
N ALA A 331 -17.50 -34.78 -2.71
CA ALA A 331 -16.09 -35.11 -2.92
C ALA A 331 -15.86 -35.71 -4.30
N GLU A 332 -16.65 -36.74 -4.70
CA GLU A 332 -16.57 -37.37 -6.03
C GLU A 332 -16.82 -36.33 -7.16
N ARG A 333 -17.82 -35.48 -6.99
CA ARG A 333 -18.14 -34.43 -7.97
C ARG A 333 -16.95 -33.49 -8.21
N TYR A 334 -16.33 -32.97 -7.14
CA TYR A 334 -15.24 -32.00 -7.27
C TYR A 334 -13.92 -32.64 -7.70
N LEU A 335 -13.64 -33.89 -7.31
CA LEU A 335 -12.50 -34.64 -7.85
C LEU A 335 -12.67 -34.87 -9.35
N THR A 336 -13.86 -35.25 -9.79
CA THR A 336 -14.16 -35.44 -11.22
C THR A 336 -13.99 -34.13 -11.99
N ALA A 337 -14.44 -32.98 -11.42
CA ALA A 337 -14.25 -31.68 -12.01
C ALA A 337 -12.76 -31.30 -12.09
N TYR A 338 -12.00 -31.58 -11.05
CA TYR A 338 -10.55 -31.36 -11.04
C TYR A 338 -9.82 -32.14 -12.11
N LEU A 339 -10.12 -33.43 -12.24
CA LEU A 339 -9.50 -34.32 -13.26
C LEU A 339 -9.78 -33.88 -14.70
N LYS A 340 -10.93 -33.25 -14.96
CA LYS A 340 -11.23 -32.68 -16.29
C LYS A 340 -10.33 -31.48 -16.66
N THR A 341 -9.65 -30.88 -15.71
CA THR A 341 -8.74 -29.74 -15.94
C THR A 341 -7.32 -30.18 -16.28
N ARG A 342 -7.04 -31.49 -16.30
CA ARG A 342 -5.71 -32.05 -16.61
C ARG A 342 -5.27 -31.62 -18.02
N PRO A 343 -4.07 -31.06 -18.19
CA PRO A 343 -3.54 -30.68 -19.49
C PRO A 343 -3.33 -31.93 -20.38
N LYS A 344 -3.75 -31.86 -21.65
CA LYS A 344 -3.66 -33.00 -22.61
C LYS A 344 -2.24 -33.49 -22.91
N ASN A 345 -1.22 -32.71 -22.58
CA ASN A 345 0.20 -32.97 -22.88
C ASN A 345 1.07 -33.23 -21.62
N SER A 346 0.49 -33.50 -20.46
CA SER A 346 1.27 -33.84 -19.28
C SER A 346 1.80 -35.26 -19.45
N LYS A 347 3.01 -35.41 -20.01
CA LYS A 347 3.79 -36.64 -19.90
C LYS A 347 4.31 -36.74 -18.47
N ASP A 348 4.26 -37.95 -17.90
CA ASP A 348 4.79 -38.25 -16.57
C ASP A 348 6.20 -37.68 -16.41
N LYS A 349 6.33 -36.55 -15.71
CA LYS A 349 7.62 -36.03 -15.31
C LYS A 349 8.07 -36.74 -14.04
N VAL A 350 9.34 -37.11 -14.03
CA VAL A 350 10.06 -37.75 -12.92
C VAL A 350 9.80 -36.99 -11.63
N GLN A 351 9.55 -37.70 -10.55
CA GLN A 351 9.42 -37.17 -9.20
C GLN A 351 10.65 -36.29 -8.87
N GLU A 352 10.47 -35.00 -8.76
CA GLU A 352 11.47 -34.14 -8.14
C GLU A 352 11.42 -34.39 -6.64
N VAL A 353 12.57 -34.57 -6.02
CA VAL A 353 12.72 -34.66 -4.55
C VAL A 353 13.45 -33.42 -4.06
N ASP A 354 13.12 -32.95 -2.86
CA ASP A 354 13.85 -31.87 -2.21
C ASP A 354 15.24 -32.34 -1.72
N ALA A 355 16.00 -31.43 -1.10
CA ALA A 355 17.35 -31.71 -0.61
C ALA A 355 17.42 -32.85 0.45
N ASP A 356 16.28 -33.16 1.09
CA ASP A 356 16.13 -34.18 2.12
C ASP A 356 15.56 -35.52 1.54
N GLY A 357 15.38 -35.59 0.22
CA GLY A 357 14.86 -36.78 -0.47
C GLY A 357 13.34 -36.95 -0.37
N VAL A 358 12.62 -35.91 0.09
CA VAL A 358 11.15 -35.92 0.18
C VAL A 358 10.55 -35.56 -1.18
N PRO A 359 9.57 -36.34 -1.71
CA PRO A 359 8.96 -36.04 -3.00
C PRO A 359 8.28 -34.69 -3.01
N ILE A 360 8.71 -33.76 -3.87
CA ILE A 360 7.99 -32.53 -4.16
C ILE A 360 6.72 -32.91 -4.93
N ILE A 361 5.55 -32.71 -4.32
CA ILE A 361 4.26 -33.00 -4.98
C ILE A 361 4.00 -31.90 -6.01
N GLY A 362 4.53 -32.08 -7.22
CA GLY A 362 4.19 -31.25 -8.37
C GLY A 362 2.72 -31.41 -8.79
N GLU A 363 2.22 -30.51 -9.64
CA GLU A 363 0.81 -30.54 -10.10
C GLU A 363 0.46 -31.89 -10.79
N ASP A 364 1.37 -32.47 -11.55
CA ASP A 364 1.15 -33.75 -12.25
C ASP A 364 0.95 -34.93 -11.28
N ASN A 365 1.67 -34.97 -10.16
CA ASN A 365 1.49 -35.98 -9.12
C ASN A 365 0.14 -35.84 -8.40
N ARG A 366 -0.41 -34.63 -8.32
CA ARG A 366 -1.71 -34.39 -7.68
C ARG A 366 -2.86 -34.93 -8.56
N TYR A 367 -2.77 -34.83 -9.88
CA TYR A 367 -3.75 -35.44 -10.77
C TYR A 367 -3.77 -36.96 -10.64
N ASN A 368 -2.60 -37.63 -10.58
CA ASN A 368 -2.50 -39.07 -10.37
C ASN A 368 -3.05 -39.48 -8.99
N ALA A 369 -2.75 -38.70 -7.93
CA ALA A 369 -3.31 -38.92 -6.60
C ALA A 369 -4.84 -38.77 -6.58
N ALA A 370 -5.37 -37.79 -7.27
CA ALA A 370 -6.82 -37.56 -7.40
C ALA A 370 -7.51 -38.72 -8.16
N GLU A 371 -6.89 -39.23 -9.20
CA GLU A 371 -7.41 -40.35 -10.00
C GLU A 371 -7.48 -41.64 -9.17
N ASN A 372 -6.41 -42.00 -8.45
CA ASN A 372 -6.38 -43.14 -7.54
C ASN A 372 -7.43 -42.97 -6.43
N TRP A 373 -7.51 -41.82 -5.83
CA TRP A 373 -8.51 -41.53 -4.78
C TRP A 373 -9.94 -41.65 -5.29
N LEU A 374 -10.25 -41.13 -6.48
CA LEU A 374 -11.57 -41.25 -7.09
C LEU A 374 -11.90 -42.73 -7.37
N LYS A 375 -10.93 -43.54 -7.81
CA LYS A 375 -11.07 -44.98 -8.01
C LYS A 375 -11.44 -45.68 -6.69
N ASP A 376 -10.72 -45.40 -5.62
CA ASP A 376 -10.98 -45.98 -4.30
C ASP A 376 -12.38 -45.60 -3.76
N ILE A 377 -12.82 -44.35 -3.94
CA ILE A 377 -14.19 -43.95 -3.57
C ILE A 377 -15.23 -44.80 -4.33
N ARG A 378 -15.07 -44.93 -5.62
CA ARG A 378 -16.00 -45.67 -6.47
C ARG A 378 -16.02 -47.19 -6.17
N GLU A 379 -14.87 -47.77 -5.86
CA GLU A 379 -14.80 -49.17 -5.45
C GLU A 379 -15.46 -49.43 -4.10
N LYS A 380 -15.25 -48.54 -3.12
CA LYS A 380 -15.94 -48.61 -1.82
C LYS A 380 -17.44 -48.52 -1.98
N ARG A 381 -17.93 -47.56 -2.78
CA ARG A 381 -19.35 -47.40 -3.04
C ARG A 381 -19.97 -48.61 -3.70
N LYS A 382 -19.29 -49.22 -4.71
CA LYS A 382 -19.76 -50.45 -5.34
C LYS A 382 -19.87 -51.60 -4.34
N LYS A 383 -18.93 -51.72 -3.40
CA LYS A 383 -18.96 -52.75 -2.33
C LYS A 383 -20.15 -52.49 -1.39
N GLU A 384 -20.36 -51.27 -0.95
CA GLU A 384 -21.48 -50.88 -0.08
C GLU A 384 -22.84 -51.18 -0.74
N ASP A 385 -23.02 -50.77 -2.00
CA ASP A 385 -24.24 -51.06 -2.78
C ASP A 385 -24.48 -52.56 -2.97
N PHE A 386 -23.41 -53.34 -3.20
CA PHE A 386 -23.50 -54.79 -3.27
C PHE A 386 -23.94 -55.43 -1.94
N PHE A 387 -23.43 -54.95 -0.81
CA PHE A 387 -23.84 -55.44 0.50
C PHE A 387 -25.25 -55.01 0.87
N LYS A 388 -25.68 -53.81 0.53
CA LYS A 388 -27.05 -53.35 0.72
C LYS A 388 -28.06 -54.17 -0.09
N GLY A 389 -27.79 -54.44 -1.36
CA GLY A 389 -28.62 -55.30 -2.21
C GLY A 389 -28.72 -56.78 -1.74
N LYS A 390 -27.68 -57.30 -1.02
CA LYS A 390 -27.76 -58.60 -0.38
C LYS A 390 -28.59 -58.62 0.89
N VAL A 391 -28.68 -57.54 1.63
CA VAL A 391 -29.50 -57.44 2.83
C VAL A 391 -30.99 -57.38 2.45
N ASP A 392 -31.34 -56.67 1.38
CA ASP A 392 -32.70 -56.57 0.90
C ASP A 392 -33.24 -57.89 0.31
N THR A 393 -32.36 -58.74 -0.24
CA THR A 393 -32.74 -60.06 -0.76
C THR A 393 -32.80 -61.17 0.32
N ALA A 394 -32.19 -60.94 1.49
CA ALA A 394 -32.20 -61.88 2.62
C ALA A 394 -33.43 -61.68 3.55
N SER A 395 -34.19 -60.60 3.40
CA SER A 395 -35.37 -60.30 4.23
C SER A 395 -36.72 -60.80 3.68
N VAL A 396 -36.70 -61.54 2.56
CA VAL A 396 -37.90 -62.11 1.97
C VAL A 396 -37.81 -63.66 1.91
N THR A 397 -37.94 -64.30 3.06
CA THR A 397 -38.41 -65.71 3.12
C THR A 397 -39.56 -65.78 4.07
N PRO A 398 -40.80 -66.06 3.60
CA PRO A 398 -41.90 -66.27 4.52
C PRO A 398 -41.74 -67.65 5.14
N ILE A 399 -41.68 -67.69 6.46
CA ILE A 399 -41.83 -68.95 7.24
C ILE A 399 -43.25 -69.41 7.07
N LYS A 400 -43.43 -70.61 6.51
CA LYS A 400 -44.69 -71.35 6.57
C LYS A 400 -44.93 -71.93 7.94
#